data_0342aa691733d7c93aa2d5d49c729b63
#
_entry.id   0342aa691733d7c93aa2d5d49c729b63
#
_cell.length_a   1.000
_cell.length_b   1.000
_cell.length_c   1.000
_cell.angle_alpha   90.00
_cell.angle_beta   90.00
_cell.angle_gamma   90.00
#
_symmetry.space_group_name_H-M   'P 1'
#
loop_
_entity.id
_entity.type
_entity.pdbx_description
1 polymer ?
#
loop_
_entity_poly.entity_id
_entity_poly.type
_entity_poly.pdbx_seq_one_letter_code
_entity_poly.pdbx_strand_id
1 'polypeptide(L)'
;MKTLPNRAQASPKICFKAKLLRPASTTSTKKIDSWTFLTLPKDASRKLPSRGMATVGGTLNGIPFKATLEPDGQKSHWFKVDRKLSEAAGANAGDVVALEISPEALETTVPADLRKALATASPKARAVWSDITPVARTDWIHWITSAKQAETRARRVTSACSMLAAGKRRVCCFDRSGFYSKCFSAPEPAEG
;
A
#
# COMPACT_ATOMS: atom_id res chain seq x y z
N MET A 1 -30.60 -16.77 -19.98
CA MET A 1 -29.53 -15.76 -20.08
C MET A 1 -28.33 -16.27 -19.33
N LYS A 2 -27.27 -16.66 -20.04
CA LYS A 2 -26.04 -17.22 -19.44
C LYS A 2 -25.15 -16.05 -19.03
N THR A 3 -24.95 -15.85 -17.73
CA THR A 3 -23.97 -14.92 -17.17
C THR A 3 -22.56 -15.45 -17.49
N LEU A 4 -21.83 -14.76 -18.33
CA LEU A 4 -20.44 -15.04 -18.62
C LEU A 4 -19.60 -14.75 -17.36
N PRO A 5 -18.69 -15.65 -16.94
CA PRO A 5 -17.80 -15.37 -15.83
C PRO A 5 -16.86 -14.23 -16.24
N ASN A 6 -16.79 -13.22 -15.40
CA ASN A 6 -15.87 -12.10 -15.51
C ASN A 6 -14.43 -12.65 -15.61
N ARG A 7 -13.85 -12.58 -16.79
CA ARG A 7 -12.47 -12.98 -17.07
C ARG A 7 -11.57 -12.02 -16.30
N ALA A 8 -11.09 -12.45 -15.14
CA ALA A 8 -10.07 -11.73 -14.39
C ALA A 8 -8.91 -11.45 -15.34
N GLN A 9 -8.77 -10.20 -15.75
CA GLN A 9 -7.62 -9.75 -16.54
C GLN A 9 -6.39 -10.00 -15.68
N ALA A 10 -5.55 -10.94 -16.08
CA ALA A 10 -4.29 -11.21 -15.42
C ALA A 10 -3.48 -9.90 -15.40
N SER A 11 -3.29 -9.35 -14.22
CA SER A 11 -2.47 -8.15 -14.03
C SER A 11 -1.06 -8.41 -14.58
N PRO A 12 -0.44 -7.45 -15.26
CA PRO A 12 0.87 -7.65 -15.87
C PRO A 12 1.89 -8.02 -14.77
N LYS A 13 2.65 -9.08 -15.03
CA LYS A 13 3.76 -9.49 -14.18
C LYS A 13 4.91 -8.50 -14.31
N ILE A 14 5.45 -8.06 -13.17
CA ILE A 14 6.58 -7.14 -13.07
C ILE A 14 7.75 -7.90 -12.48
N CYS A 15 8.78 -8.17 -13.30
CA CYS A 15 9.97 -8.89 -12.87
C CYS A 15 11.12 -7.90 -12.67
N PHE A 16 11.84 -8.06 -11.56
CA PHE A 16 13.03 -7.25 -11.24
C PHE A 16 13.93 -7.96 -10.23
N LYS A 17 15.14 -7.43 -10.06
CA LYS A 17 16.07 -7.83 -8.99
C LYS A 17 16.27 -6.67 -8.04
N ALA A 18 16.39 -6.96 -6.74
CA ALA A 18 16.63 -5.96 -5.71
C ALA A 18 17.52 -6.54 -4.60
N LYS A 19 18.29 -5.66 -3.95
CA LYS A 19 19.12 -6.04 -2.80
C LYS A 19 18.26 -6.06 -1.54
N LEU A 20 18.41 -7.11 -0.74
CA LEU A 20 17.77 -7.24 0.56
C LEU A 20 18.59 -6.45 1.59
N LEU A 21 17.98 -5.51 2.27
CA LEU A 21 18.65 -4.57 3.18
C LEU A 21 18.20 -4.80 4.62
N ARG A 22 19.05 -4.52 5.59
CA ARG A 22 18.67 -4.37 6.99
C ARG A 22 18.35 -2.91 7.26
N PRO A 23 17.35 -2.59 8.09
CA PRO A 23 17.18 -1.22 8.54
C PRO A 23 18.32 -0.82 9.48
N ALA A 24 18.74 0.44 9.42
CA ALA A 24 19.64 1.01 10.40
C ALA A 24 18.97 0.95 11.78
N SER A 25 19.71 0.54 12.80
CA SER A 25 19.21 0.44 14.16
C SER A 25 18.89 1.84 14.71
N THR A 26 17.64 2.21 14.76
CA THR A 26 17.19 3.38 15.51
C THR A 26 16.97 2.97 16.96
N THR A 27 17.93 3.29 17.81
CA THR A 27 17.87 3.40 19.29
C THR A 27 17.44 2.18 20.12
N SER A 28 18.39 1.68 20.92
CA SER A 28 18.26 1.30 22.33
C SER A 28 17.01 0.55 22.81
N THR A 29 16.62 -0.55 22.22
CA THR A 29 15.98 -1.61 23.00
C THR A 29 16.38 -2.96 22.41
N LYS A 30 16.83 -3.84 23.28
CA LYS A 30 17.46 -5.16 23.05
C LYS A 30 16.63 -6.22 22.30
N LYS A 31 15.89 -5.85 21.27
CA LYS A 31 15.34 -6.79 20.30
C LYS A 31 15.92 -6.39 18.95
N ILE A 32 16.94 -7.12 18.51
CA ILE A 32 17.39 -7.11 17.13
C ILE A 32 16.20 -7.57 16.30
N ASP A 33 15.43 -6.62 15.78
CA ASP A 33 14.38 -6.91 14.82
C ASP A 33 15.04 -7.50 13.58
N SER A 34 15.00 -8.82 13.47
CA SER A 34 15.63 -9.60 12.41
C SER A 34 14.78 -9.58 11.12
N TRP A 35 14.24 -8.41 10.75
CA TRP A 35 13.54 -8.23 9.51
C TRP A 35 14.41 -7.50 8.48
N THR A 36 14.09 -7.71 7.24
CA THR A 36 14.75 -7.07 6.12
C THR A 36 13.74 -6.30 5.29
N PHE A 37 14.21 -5.45 4.41
CA PHE A 37 13.38 -4.75 3.47
C PHE A 37 14.08 -4.65 2.11
N LEU A 38 13.33 -4.32 1.10
CA LEU A 38 13.87 -3.97 -0.19
C LEU A 38 13.12 -2.78 -0.80
N THR A 39 13.82 -2.03 -1.64
CA THR A 39 13.23 -0.97 -2.45
C THR A 39 13.12 -1.43 -3.89
N LEU A 40 12.01 -1.11 -4.53
CA LEU A 40 11.79 -1.43 -5.94
C LEU A 40 12.63 -0.50 -6.83
N PRO A 41 13.20 -1.01 -7.93
CA PRO A 41 13.70 -0.16 -8.99
C PRO A 41 12.59 0.77 -9.51
N LYS A 42 12.94 2.01 -9.86
CA LYS A 42 11.96 3.01 -10.31
C LYS A 42 11.12 2.54 -11.50
N ASP A 43 11.72 1.76 -12.40
CA ASP A 43 11.02 1.23 -13.57
C ASP A 43 10.01 0.14 -13.22
N ALA A 44 10.30 -0.69 -12.21
CA ALA A 44 9.33 -1.65 -11.68
C ALA A 44 8.18 -0.93 -10.96
N SER A 45 8.51 0.05 -10.14
CA SER A 45 7.54 0.87 -9.41
C SER A 45 6.60 1.66 -10.34
N ARG A 46 7.08 2.15 -11.49
CA ARG A 46 6.26 2.86 -12.48
C ARG A 46 5.16 2.00 -13.09
N LYS A 47 5.35 0.69 -13.15
CA LYS A 47 4.36 -0.26 -13.68
C LYS A 47 3.22 -0.57 -12.72
N LEU A 48 3.33 -0.13 -11.45
CA LEU A 48 2.28 -0.30 -10.47
C LEU A 48 1.11 0.67 -10.75
N PRO A 49 -0.13 0.26 -10.41
CA PRO A 49 -1.33 1.07 -10.69
C PRO A 49 -1.43 2.32 -9.81
N SER A 50 -0.64 2.41 -8.75
CA SER A 50 -0.65 3.50 -7.78
C SER A 50 0.76 3.96 -7.44
N ARG A 51 0.92 5.28 -7.22
CA ARG A 51 2.11 5.88 -6.60
C ARG A 51 2.07 5.84 -5.07
N GLY A 52 0.92 5.54 -4.50
CA GLY A 52 0.73 5.29 -3.08
C GLY A 52 0.87 3.80 -2.75
N MET A 53 0.32 3.38 -1.62
CA MET A 53 0.33 1.98 -1.24
C MET A 53 -0.28 1.09 -2.32
N ALA A 54 0.35 -0.05 -2.58
CA ALA A 54 -0.12 -1.04 -3.55
C ALA A 54 0.03 -2.45 -2.97
N THR A 55 -1.03 -3.24 -2.99
CA THR A 55 -0.92 -4.66 -2.63
C THR A 55 -0.52 -5.46 -3.86
N VAL A 56 0.44 -6.34 -3.65
CA VAL A 56 0.95 -7.23 -4.70
C VAL A 56 1.00 -8.66 -4.18
N GLY A 57 0.75 -9.59 -5.07
CA GLY A 57 1.10 -11.00 -4.91
C GLY A 57 2.24 -11.33 -5.86
N GLY A 58 3.04 -12.32 -5.54
CA GLY A 58 4.14 -12.72 -6.42
C GLY A 58 5.08 -13.72 -5.79
N THR A 59 6.30 -13.78 -6.31
CA THR A 59 7.35 -14.66 -5.79
C THR A 59 8.65 -13.90 -5.51
N LEU A 60 9.35 -14.30 -4.46
CA LEU A 60 10.71 -13.89 -4.12
C LEU A 60 11.60 -15.14 -4.18
N ASN A 61 12.55 -15.17 -5.11
CA ASN A 61 13.35 -16.37 -5.43
C ASN A 61 12.48 -17.63 -5.64
N GLY A 62 11.28 -17.48 -6.25
CA GLY A 62 10.33 -18.56 -6.47
C GLY A 62 9.39 -18.84 -5.28
N ILE A 63 9.63 -18.31 -4.10
CA ILE A 63 8.76 -18.47 -2.92
C ILE A 63 7.59 -17.50 -3.00
N PRO A 64 6.34 -17.98 -2.95
CA PRO A 64 5.17 -17.13 -3.06
C PRO A 64 5.02 -16.23 -1.83
N PHE A 65 4.64 -14.97 -2.07
CA PHE A 65 4.33 -14.01 -1.02
C PHE A 65 3.22 -13.05 -1.43
N LYS A 66 2.65 -12.39 -0.43
CA LYS A 66 1.76 -11.25 -0.59
C LYS A 66 2.23 -10.14 0.33
N ALA A 67 2.33 -8.92 -0.20
CA ALA A 67 2.78 -7.77 0.56
C ALA A 67 2.07 -6.49 0.14
N THR A 68 2.03 -5.53 1.05
CA THR A 68 1.67 -4.16 0.73
C THR A 68 2.96 -3.36 0.55
N LEU A 69 3.11 -2.81 -0.64
CA LEU A 69 4.21 -1.91 -0.97
C LEU A 69 3.87 -0.51 -0.46
N GLU A 70 4.81 0.13 0.18
CA GLU A 70 4.69 1.50 0.68
C GLU A 70 5.54 2.45 -0.16
N PRO A 71 5.12 3.73 -0.32
CA PRO A 71 5.95 4.73 -0.96
C PRO A 71 7.26 4.94 -0.20
N ASP A 72 8.38 5.07 -0.93
CA ASP A 72 9.71 5.31 -0.36
C ASP A 72 10.05 6.79 -0.14
N GLY A 73 9.14 7.70 -0.51
CA GLY A 73 9.37 9.14 -0.49
C GLY A 73 10.25 9.65 -1.64
N GLN A 74 10.79 8.76 -2.50
CA GLN A 74 11.67 9.08 -3.62
C GLN A 74 11.10 8.67 -4.99
N LYS A 75 9.77 8.60 -5.08
CA LYS A 75 9.01 8.20 -6.29
C LYS A 75 9.13 6.70 -6.64
N SER A 76 9.51 5.86 -5.67
CA SER A 76 9.46 4.42 -5.76
C SER A 76 8.67 3.82 -4.59
N HIS A 77 8.80 2.52 -4.40
CA HIS A 77 8.16 1.75 -3.34
C HIS A 77 9.17 0.89 -2.61
N TRP A 78 8.83 0.55 -1.39
CA TRP A 78 9.56 -0.42 -0.59
C TRP A 78 8.59 -1.35 0.13
N PHE A 79 9.04 -2.48 0.63
CA PHE A 79 8.26 -3.33 1.52
C PHE A 79 9.16 -4.10 2.48
N LYS A 80 8.56 -4.44 3.62
CA LYS A 80 9.18 -5.26 4.66
C LYS A 80 9.15 -6.72 4.22
N VAL A 81 10.30 -7.37 4.25
CA VAL A 81 10.43 -8.82 4.08
C VAL A 81 10.57 -9.42 5.46
N ASP A 82 9.60 -10.21 5.86
CA ASP A 82 9.64 -10.87 7.15
C ASP A 82 10.66 -12.03 7.17
N ARG A 83 11.03 -12.45 8.36
CA ARG A 83 12.03 -13.48 8.56
C ARG A 83 11.63 -14.81 7.90
N LYS A 84 10.35 -15.17 7.96
CA LYS A 84 9.86 -16.45 7.39
C LYS A 84 10.03 -16.47 5.88
N LEU A 85 9.73 -15.35 5.21
CA LEU A 85 9.88 -15.24 3.77
C LEU A 85 11.35 -15.26 3.36
N SER A 86 12.24 -14.53 4.08
CA SER A 86 13.66 -14.53 3.75
C SER A 86 14.32 -15.89 4.00
N GLU A 87 13.98 -16.59 5.08
CA GLU A 87 14.46 -17.96 5.35
C GLU A 87 13.97 -18.96 4.30
N ALA A 88 12.68 -18.92 3.93
CA ALA A 88 12.12 -19.79 2.90
C ALA A 88 12.75 -19.56 1.54
N ALA A 89 13.10 -18.30 1.22
CA ALA A 89 13.75 -17.92 -0.03
C ALA A 89 15.27 -18.14 -0.02
N GLY A 90 15.86 -18.59 1.10
CA GLY A 90 17.29 -18.78 1.26
C GLY A 90 18.09 -17.48 1.10
N ALA A 91 17.49 -16.33 1.47
CA ALA A 91 18.06 -15.01 1.21
C ALA A 91 18.39 -14.28 2.52
N ASN A 92 19.56 -13.71 2.59
CA ASN A 92 20.05 -12.92 3.71
C ASN A 92 20.18 -11.43 3.33
N ALA A 93 20.30 -10.58 4.35
CA ALA A 93 20.62 -9.17 4.10
C ALA A 93 21.95 -9.06 3.33
N GLY A 94 21.94 -8.25 2.29
CA GLY A 94 23.06 -8.12 1.36
C GLY A 94 22.87 -8.87 0.04
N ASP A 95 22.07 -9.93 0.04
CA ASP A 95 21.81 -10.72 -1.17
C ASP A 95 20.93 -9.98 -2.17
N VAL A 96 21.16 -10.28 -3.45
CA VAL A 96 20.29 -9.83 -4.53
C VAL A 96 19.27 -10.92 -4.82
N VAL A 97 18.01 -10.59 -4.64
CA VAL A 97 16.87 -11.50 -4.85
C VAL A 97 16.12 -11.17 -6.14
N ALA A 98 15.58 -12.19 -6.78
CA ALA A 98 14.72 -12.05 -7.94
C ALA A 98 13.26 -12.01 -7.50
N LEU A 99 12.51 -11.01 -8.00
CA LEU A 99 11.10 -10.84 -7.71
C LEU A 99 10.26 -10.86 -8.98
N GLU A 100 9.15 -11.52 -8.88
CA GLU A 100 8.05 -11.43 -9.84
C GLU A 100 6.81 -11.01 -9.05
N ILE A 101 6.26 -9.85 -9.34
CA ILE A 101 5.08 -9.32 -8.65
C ILE A 101 3.96 -8.99 -9.64
N SER A 102 2.74 -9.14 -9.19
CA SER A 102 1.54 -8.69 -9.91
C SER A 102 0.70 -7.85 -8.96
N PRO A 103 0.21 -6.68 -9.40
CA PRO A 103 -0.75 -5.92 -8.61
C PRO A 103 -2.00 -6.77 -8.35
N GLU A 104 -2.37 -6.92 -7.09
CA GLU A 104 -3.64 -7.51 -6.73
C GLU A 104 -4.72 -6.42 -6.67
N ALA A 105 -5.92 -6.77 -7.08
CA ALA A 105 -7.07 -5.91 -6.86
C ALA A 105 -7.25 -5.74 -5.34
N LEU A 106 -7.15 -4.51 -4.87
CA LEU A 106 -7.40 -4.19 -3.47
C LEU A 106 -8.88 -4.37 -3.18
N GLU A 107 -9.27 -5.52 -2.65
CA GLU A 107 -10.51 -5.63 -1.90
C GLU A 107 -10.32 -4.91 -0.56
N THR A 108 -10.43 -3.60 -0.59
CA THR A 108 -10.29 -2.80 0.61
C THR A 108 -11.57 -2.90 1.40
N THR A 109 -11.56 -3.66 2.49
CA THR A 109 -12.69 -3.74 3.41
C THR A 109 -12.97 -2.34 3.97
N VAL A 110 -14.17 -1.82 3.69
CA VAL A 110 -14.58 -0.51 4.20
C VAL A 110 -14.72 -0.60 5.72
N PRO A 111 -13.99 0.20 6.51
CA PRO A 111 -14.08 0.19 7.96
C PRO A 111 -15.51 0.44 8.46
N ALA A 112 -15.87 -0.16 9.58
CA ALA A 112 -17.24 -0.13 10.10
C ALA A 112 -17.77 1.29 10.38
N ASP A 113 -16.92 2.17 10.89
CA ASP A 113 -17.22 3.58 11.14
C ASP A 113 -17.50 4.35 9.83
N LEU A 114 -16.67 4.19 8.81
CA LEU A 114 -16.88 4.80 7.50
C LEU A 114 -18.13 4.22 6.83
N ARG A 115 -18.37 2.91 6.92
CA ARG A 115 -19.55 2.26 6.36
C ARG A 115 -20.84 2.80 6.98
N LYS A 116 -20.88 2.97 8.32
CA LYS A 116 -22.01 3.59 9.01
C LYS A 116 -22.23 5.03 8.55
N ALA A 117 -21.18 5.82 8.48
CA ALA A 117 -21.28 7.22 8.04
C ALA A 117 -21.76 7.33 6.58
N LEU A 118 -21.27 6.49 5.69
CA LEU A 118 -21.73 6.45 4.29
C LEU A 118 -23.20 6.04 4.17
N ALA A 119 -23.70 5.13 5.01
CA ALA A 119 -25.08 4.70 4.99
C ALA A 119 -26.07 5.86 5.31
N THR A 120 -25.66 6.79 6.18
CA THR A 120 -26.44 7.98 6.56
C THR A 120 -26.07 9.24 5.77
N ALA A 121 -25.05 9.17 4.91
CA ALA A 121 -24.62 10.29 4.09
C ALA A 121 -25.62 10.64 2.99
N SER A 122 -25.45 11.83 2.39
CA SER A 122 -26.31 12.28 1.30
C SER A 122 -26.29 11.32 0.10
N PRO A 123 -27.37 11.24 -0.69
CA PRO A 123 -27.42 10.42 -1.90
C PRO A 123 -26.25 10.69 -2.84
N LYS A 124 -25.82 11.95 -2.97
CA LYS A 124 -24.68 12.35 -3.79
C LYS A 124 -23.36 11.78 -3.27
N ALA A 125 -23.13 11.80 -1.95
CA ALA A 125 -21.92 11.21 -1.37
C ALA A 125 -21.84 9.70 -1.64
N ARG A 126 -22.96 8.99 -1.49
CA ARG A 126 -23.05 7.55 -1.78
C ARG A 126 -22.82 7.25 -3.26
N ALA A 127 -23.40 8.04 -4.15
CA ALA A 127 -23.20 7.89 -5.60
C ALA A 127 -21.73 8.08 -5.97
N VAL A 128 -21.08 9.13 -5.46
CA VAL A 128 -19.64 9.37 -5.71
C VAL A 128 -18.80 8.24 -5.15
N TRP A 129 -19.08 7.75 -3.92
CA TRP A 129 -18.37 6.62 -3.34
C TRP A 129 -18.47 5.34 -4.18
N SER A 130 -19.64 5.08 -4.74
CA SER A 130 -19.87 3.90 -5.60
C SER A 130 -19.18 4.02 -6.96
N ASP A 131 -19.02 5.23 -7.48
CA ASP A 131 -18.47 5.50 -8.81
C ASP A 131 -16.96 5.71 -8.82
N ILE A 132 -16.31 6.01 -7.69
CA ILE A 132 -14.85 6.14 -7.64
C ILE A 132 -14.16 4.78 -7.77
N THR A 133 -12.94 4.81 -8.33
CA THR A 133 -12.15 3.58 -8.55
C THR A 133 -11.76 2.90 -7.23
N PRO A 134 -11.50 1.58 -7.22
CA PRO A 134 -10.99 0.86 -6.04
C PRO A 134 -9.75 1.52 -5.42
N VAL A 135 -8.83 2.01 -6.25
CA VAL A 135 -7.64 2.75 -5.81
C VAL A 135 -8.01 4.03 -5.06
N ALA A 136 -8.99 4.79 -5.58
CA ALA A 136 -9.45 6.00 -4.90
C ALA A 136 -10.13 5.68 -3.56
N ARG A 137 -10.91 4.58 -3.47
CA ARG A 137 -11.49 4.11 -2.19
C ARG A 137 -10.40 3.75 -1.18
N THR A 138 -9.35 3.07 -1.62
CA THR A 138 -8.20 2.74 -0.77
C THR A 138 -7.53 4.00 -0.21
N ASP A 139 -7.36 5.04 -1.02
CA ASP A 139 -6.80 6.31 -0.55
C ASP A 139 -7.67 6.94 0.56
N TRP A 140 -8.98 6.97 0.39
CA TRP A 140 -9.91 7.46 1.40
C TRP A 140 -9.82 6.66 2.70
N ILE A 141 -9.82 5.33 2.59
CA ILE A 141 -9.72 4.43 3.74
C ILE A 141 -8.39 4.61 4.45
N HIS A 142 -7.28 4.65 3.71
CA HIS A 142 -5.97 4.86 4.29
C HIS A 142 -5.86 6.21 5.01
N TRP A 143 -6.33 7.28 4.40
CA TRP A 143 -6.35 8.60 5.02
C TRP A 143 -7.13 8.61 6.35
N ILE A 144 -8.25 7.90 6.42
CA ILE A 144 -9.03 7.77 7.65
C ILE A 144 -8.30 6.91 8.68
N THR A 145 -7.80 5.74 8.28
CA THR A 145 -7.23 4.75 9.20
C THR A 145 -5.83 5.10 9.69
N SER A 146 -5.08 5.95 8.96
CA SER A 146 -3.78 6.47 9.39
C SER A 146 -3.86 7.48 10.54
N ALA A 147 -5.07 7.88 10.96
CA ALA A 147 -5.24 8.73 12.14
C ALA A 147 -4.84 7.98 13.41
N LYS A 148 -3.85 8.51 14.15
CA LYS A 148 -3.34 7.90 15.39
C LYS A 148 -4.34 8.04 16.57
N GLN A 149 -5.16 9.10 16.55
CA GLN A 149 -6.13 9.40 17.61
C GLN A 149 -7.55 9.14 17.12
N ALA A 150 -8.40 8.59 17.99
CA ALA A 150 -9.79 8.26 17.69
C ALA A 150 -10.61 9.48 17.27
N GLU A 151 -10.41 10.62 17.93
CA GLU A 151 -11.09 11.88 17.59
C GLU A 151 -10.71 12.37 16.19
N THR A 152 -9.43 12.33 15.83
CA THR A 152 -8.97 12.68 14.48
C THR A 152 -9.57 11.73 13.44
N ARG A 153 -9.68 10.44 13.76
CA ARG A 153 -10.32 9.46 12.88
C ARG A 153 -11.80 9.77 12.66
N ALA A 154 -12.55 10.03 13.74
CA ALA A 154 -13.96 10.41 13.66
C ALA A 154 -14.17 11.67 12.81
N ARG A 155 -13.35 12.71 13.02
CA ARG A 155 -13.37 13.92 12.21
C ARG A 155 -13.08 13.65 10.73
N ARG A 156 -12.11 12.78 10.43
CA ARG A 156 -11.79 12.40 9.03
C ARG A 156 -12.94 11.63 8.38
N VAL A 157 -13.65 10.77 9.08
CA VAL A 157 -14.87 10.09 8.57
C VAL A 157 -15.94 11.10 8.19
N THR A 158 -16.24 12.07 9.06
CA THR A 158 -17.22 13.14 8.77
C THR A 158 -16.78 13.99 7.58
N SER A 159 -15.51 14.39 7.56
CA SER A 159 -14.93 15.17 6.45
C SER A 159 -14.97 14.41 5.13
N ALA A 160 -14.75 13.09 5.14
CA ALA A 160 -14.85 12.25 3.94
C ALA A 160 -16.26 12.31 3.34
N CYS A 161 -17.29 12.13 4.15
CA CYS A 161 -18.68 12.20 3.69
C CYS A 161 -19.03 13.59 3.13
N SER A 162 -18.57 14.66 3.78
CA SER A 162 -18.77 16.04 3.30
C SER A 162 -18.07 16.29 1.97
N MET A 163 -16.81 15.87 1.81
CA MET A 163 -16.05 16.01 0.58
C MET A 163 -16.64 15.20 -0.58
N LEU A 164 -17.11 13.98 -0.31
CA LEU A 164 -17.83 13.15 -1.30
C LEU A 164 -19.14 13.82 -1.71
N ALA A 165 -19.90 14.39 -0.77
CA ALA A 165 -21.12 15.15 -1.06
C ALA A 165 -20.85 16.39 -1.94
N ALA A 166 -19.66 17.00 -1.79
CA ALA A 166 -19.19 18.06 -2.68
C ALA A 166 -18.69 17.56 -4.05
N GLY A 167 -18.74 16.24 -4.30
CA GLY A 167 -18.33 15.61 -5.57
C GLY A 167 -16.83 15.33 -5.67
N LYS A 168 -16.07 15.46 -4.58
CA LYS A 168 -14.63 15.14 -4.60
C LYS A 168 -14.40 13.64 -4.74
N ARG A 169 -13.69 13.25 -5.78
CA ARG A 169 -13.41 11.84 -6.10
C ARG A 169 -12.12 11.32 -5.46
N ARG A 170 -11.30 12.20 -4.90
CA ARG A 170 -10.03 11.88 -4.23
C ARG A 170 -9.85 12.72 -2.98
N VAL A 171 -9.09 12.21 -2.03
CA VAL A 171 -8.71 12.96 -0.82
C VAL A 171 -7.92 14.20 -1.22
N CYS A 172 -8.34 15.35 -0.68
CA CYS A 172 -7.66 16.63 -0.91
C CYS A 172 -6.38 16.68 -0.06
N CYS A 173 -5.27 17.15 -0.64
CA CYS A 173 -4.00 17.38 0.05
C CYS A 173 -3.35 16.10 0.62
N PHE A 174 -3.71 14.93 0.13
CA PHE A 174 -3.06 13.69 0.49
C PHE A 174 -1.98 13.35 -0.52
N ASP A 175 -0.72 13.54 -0.11
CA ASP A 175 0.43 13.13 -0.92
C ASP A 175 0.63 11.61 -0.82
N ARG A 176 0.11 10.92 -1.81
CA ARG A 176 0.14 9.45 -1.89
C ARG A 176 1.56 8.89 -2.03
N SER A 177 2.46 9.67 -2.61
CA SER A 177 3.84 9.26 -2.85
C SER A 177 4.75 9.50 -1.65
N GLY A 178 4.32 10.34 -0.70
CA GLY A 178 5.15 10.85 0.39
C GLY A 178 6.29 11.76 -0.05
N PHE A 179 6.43 12.01 -1.36
CA PHE A 179 7.55 12.77 -1.89
C PHE A 179 7.56 14.24 -1.44
N TYR A 180 6.39 14.87 -1.43
CA TYR A 180 6.27 16.28 -1.06
C TYR A 180 6.08 16.47 0.44
N SER A 181 5.28 15.63 1.06
CA SER A 181 4.95 15.72 2.48
C SER A 181 6.00 15.09 3.39
N LYS A 182 6.94 14.31 2.83
CA LYS A 182 7.97 13.52 3.55
C LYS A 182 7.39 12.64 4.67
N CYS A 183 6.10 12.31 4.59
CA CYS A 183 5.42 11.48 5.59
C CYS A 183 5.61 9.97 5.35
N PHE A 184 6.16 9.60 4.20
CA PHE A 184 6.56 8.25 3.87
C PHE A 184 8.03 8.23 3.49
N SER A 185 8.76 7.25 3.98
CA SER A 185 10.15 6.99 3.60
C SER A 185 10.44 5.50 3.77
N ALA A 186 11.30 4.97 2.91
CA ALA A 186 11.91 3.68 3.18
C ALA A 186 12.77 3.78 4.44
N PRO A 187 12.95 2.68 5.19
CA PRO A 187 13.94 2.62 6.26
C PRO A 187 15.33 2.92 5.72
N GLU A 188 16.15 3.57 6.53
CA GLU A 188 17.57 3.72 6.19
C GLU A 188 18.27 2.36 6.28
N PRO A 189 19.09 1.99 5.29
CA PRO A 189 19.85 0.75 5.36
C PRO A 189 20.93 0.86 6.42
N ALA A 190 21.19 -0.23 7.14
CA ALA A 190 22.36 -0.33 8.01
C ALA A 190 23.64 -0.26 7.15
N GLU A 191 24.62 0.47 7.64
CA GLU A 191 25.94 0.44 7.06
C GLU A 191 26.52 -0.97 7.18
N GLY A 192 27.02 -1.49 6.05
CA GLY A 192 27.57 -2.86 5.93
C GLY A 192 28.98 -2.96 6.45
#